data_b1a73ec7ca5b170ecf76b08e6f97dd70
#
_entry.id   b1a73ec7ca5b170ecf76b08e6f97dd70
#
_cell.length_a   1.000
_cell.length_b   1.000
_cell.length_c   1.000
_cell.angle_alpha   90.00
_cell.angle_beta   90.00
_cell.angle_gamma   90.00
#
_symmetry.space_group_name_H-M   'P 1'
#
loop_
_entity.id
_entity.type
_entity.pdbx_description
1 polymer ?
#
loop_
_entity_poly.entity_id
_entity_poly.type
_entity_poly.pdbx_seq_one_letter_code
_entity_poly.pdbx_strand_id
1 'polypeptide(L)'
;MGPTSVAPEEILHLNPSIKKQYYSWDHFHTLVGEIKKNIKTAPNIIVSIGKGGSIPGVILAEAFECNNLNLGLKSYKGQSRGEIHEYQGIKCYEGLRDANILIVDDIADSGETFKYAVKKFKGNGCERIETASVFYKPCSKFKPDIYAEEVEETTWIVQPWEAFD
;
A
#
# COMPACT_ATOMS: atom_id res chain seq x y z
N MET A 1 22.75 4.19 -5.65
CA MET A 1 21.92 5.33 -5.24
C MET A 1 20.50 5.09 -5.72
N GLY A 2 19.54 4.96 -4.82
CA GLY A 2 18.14 4.88 -5.22
C GLY A 2 17.68 6.22 -5.81
N PRO A 3 16.68 6.25 -6.72
CA PRO A 3 16.13 7.50 -7.20
C PRO A 3 15.61 8.29 -6.00
N THR A 4 16.11 9.49 -5.85
CA THR A 4 15.62 10.46 -4.88
C THR A 4 14.14 10.62 -5.13
N SER A 5 13.31 10.19 -4.18
CA SER A 5 11.94 10.68 -4.12
C SER A 5 12.07 12.20 -4.05
N VAL A 6 11.50 12.90 -5.03
CA VAL A 6 11.47 14.37 -5.01
C VAL A 6 10.90 14.76 -3.65
N ALA A 7 11.65 15.56 -2.89
CA ALA A 7 11.22 15.96 -1.56
C ALA A 7 9.84 16.64 -1.65
N PRO A 8 8.95 16.44 -0.68
CA PRO A 8 7.61 17.05 -0.71
C PRO A 8 7.62 18.56 -0.96
N GLU A 9 8.67 19.24 -0.50
CA GLU A 9 8.86 20.68 -0.68
C GLU A 9 9.13 21.07 -2.14
N GLU A 10 9.90 20.25 -2.88
CA GLU A 10 10.14 20.50 -4.32
C GLU A 10 8.86 20.34 -5.14
N ILE A 11 8.00 19.38 -4.77
CA ILE A 11 6.69 19.20 -5.42
C ILE A 11 5.77 20.40 -5.13
N LEU A 12 5.78 20.90 -3.91
CA LEU A 12 4.99 22.07 -3.52
C LEU A 12 5.37 23.34 -4.27
N HIS A 13 6.65 23.54 -4.57
CA HIS A 13 7.12 24.66 -5.38
C HIS A 13 6.68 24.55 -6.84
N LEU A 14 6.52 23.32 -7.35
CA LEU A 14 6.10 23.06 -8.73
C LEU A 14 4.58 23.10 -8.90
N ASN A 15 3.81 22.86 -7.83
CA ASN A 15 2.36 22.85 -7.87
C ASN A 15 1.77 23.41 -6.55
N PRO A 16 1.48 24.74 -6.51
CA PRO A 16 0.98 25.40 -5.29
C PRO A 16 -0.41 24.93 -4.84
N SER A 17 -1.12 24.12 -5.65
CA SER A 17 -2.41 23.54 -5.28
C SER A 17 -2.28 22.30 -4.40
N ILE A 18 -1.08 21.73 -4.23
CA ILE A 18 -0.84 20.56 -3.37
C ILE A 18 -0.93 20.98 -1.90
N LYS A 19 -1.79 20.29 -1.17
CA LYS A 19 -1.98 20.47 0.28
C LYS A 19 -1.36 19.32 1.04
N LYS A 20 -0.49 19.62 2.01
CA LYS A 20 -0.01 18.62 2.96
C LYS A 20 -1.09 18.31 4.00
N GLN A 21 -1.33 17.05 4.26
CA GLN A 21 -2.20 16.59 5.34
C GLN A 21 -1.44 15.60 6.22
N TYR A 22 -1.33 15.97 7.50
CA TYR A 22 -0.60 15.19 8.50
C TYR A 22 -1.54 14.28 9.25
N TYR A 23 -1.10 13.04 9.48
CA TYR A 23 -1.83 12.06 10.26
C TYR A 23 -1.08 11.68 11.52
N SER A 24 -1.77 11.64 12.65
CA SER A 24 -1.21 11.13 13.91
C SER A 24 -1.21 9.60 13.92
N TRP A 25 -0.42 9.00 14.79
CA TRP A 25 -0.44 7.57 15.03
C TRP A 25 -1.82 7.06 15.46
N ASP A 26 -2.50 7.79 16.36
CA ASP A 26 -3.83 7.42 16.84
C ASP A 26 -4.86 7.42 15.70
N HIS A 27 -4.84 8.44 14.85
CA HIS A 27 -5.75 8.52 13.70
C HIS A 27 -5.45 7.41 12.69
N PHE A 28 -4.17 7.21 12.38
CA PHE A 28 -3.74 6.13 11.47
C PHE A 28 -4.18 4.75 11.98
N HIS A 29 -3.97 4.46 13.25
CA HIS A 29 -4.40 3.21 13.88
C HIS A 29 -5.92 3.02 13.81
N THR A 30 -6.69 4.08 14.01
CA THR A 30 -8.16 4.07 13.85
C THR A 30 -8.56 3.70 12.43
N LEU A 31 -7.89 4.27 11.42
CA LEU A 31 -8.15 3.95 10.00
C LEU A 31 -7.84 2.48 9.67
N VAL A 32 -6.75 1.95 10.20
CA VAL A 32 -6.43 0.51 10.03
C VAL A 32 -7.50 -0.36 10.71
N GLY A 33 -8.04 0.07 11.84
CA GLY A 33 -9.17 -0.58 12.51
C GLY A 33 -10.44 -0.63 11.64
N GLU A 34 -10.71 0.42 10.87
CA GLU A 34 -11.81 0.43 9.92
C GLU A 34 -11.59 -0.57 8.78
N ILE A 35 -10.36 -0.71 8.29
CA ILE A 35 -10.03 -1.76 7.31
C ILE A 35 -10.34 -3.14 7.89
N LYS A 36 -9.88 -3.43 9.11
CA LYS A 36 -10.12 -4.71 9.79
C LYS A 36 -11.59 -5.09 9.83
N LYS A 37 -12.45 -4.13 10.16
CA LYS A 37 -13.91 -4.36 10.24
C LYS A 37 -14.55 -4.74 8.90
N ASN A 38 -13.97 -4.31 7.80
CA ASN A 38 -14.50 -4.50 6.45
C ASN A 38 -13.90 -5.68 5.69
N ILE A 39 -12.92 -6.37 6.25
CA ILE A 39 -12.33 -7.58 5.67
C ILE A 39 -13.38 -8.69 5.68
N LYS A 40 -13.66 -9.26 4.52
CA LYS A 40 -14.72 -10.26 4.32
C LYS A 40 -14.30 -11.64 4.80
N THR A 41 -13.06 -12.01 4.54
CA THR A 41 -12.51 -13.32 4.90
C THR A 41 -11.22 -13.10 5.67
N ALA A 42 -11.11 -13.67 6.87
CA ALA A 42 -9.90 -13.59 7.68
C ALA A 42 -8.68 -14.05 6.86
N PRO A 43 -7.65 -13.22 6.70
CA PRO A 43 -6.46 -13.60 5.94
C PRO A 43 -5.64 -14.64 6.71
N ASN A 44 -5.07 -15.57 5.97
CA ASN A 44 -4.03 -16.46 6.49
C ASN A 44 -2.65 -15.82 6.38
N ILE A 45 -2.49 -14.96 5.38
CA ILE A 45 -1.24 -14.26 5.07
C ILE A 45 -1.57 -12.85 4.65
N ILE A 46 -0.80 -11.90 5.18
CA ILE A 46 -0.80 -10.53 4.73
C ILE A 46 0.45 -10.29 3.89
N VAL A 47 0.28 -9.67 2.74
CA VAL A 47 1.37 -9.21 1.88
C VAL A 47 1.39 -7.68 1.93
N SER A 48 2.40 -7.13 2.57
CA SER A 48 2.63 -5.68 2.65
C SER A 48 3.43 -5.22 1.44
N ILE A 49 3.00 -4.14 0.78
CA ILE A 49 3.71 -3.57 -0.35
C ILE A 49 4.70 -2.50 0.14
N GLY A 50 5.98 -2.69 -0.17
CA GLY A 50 7.04 -1.72 0.06
C GLY A 50 7.19 -1.29 1.52
N LYS A 51 7.65 -0.05 1.73
CA LYS A 51 7.78 0.51 3.07
C LYS A 51 6.42 0.90 3.67
N GLY A 52 5.61 1.62 2.92
CA GLY A 52 4.36 2.19 3.40
C GLY A 52 3.36 1.14 3.86
N GLY A 53 3.21 0.06 3.10
CA GLY A 53 2.32 -1.05 3.45
C GLY A 53 2.78 -1.88 4.64
N SER A 54 4.04 -1.79 5.04
CA SER A 54 4.59 -2.56 6.17
C SER A 54 3.93 -2.18 7.50
N ILE A 55 3.62 -0.93 7.71
CA ILE A 55 3.01 -0.46 8.96
C ILE A 55 1.57 -0.98 9.11
N PRO A 56 0.63 -0.70 8.19
CA PRO A 56 -0.71 -1.26 8.30
C PRO A 56 -0.71 -2.79 8.20
N GLY A 57 0.22 -3.37 7.43
CA GLY A 57 0.37 -4.81 7.31
C GLY A 57 0.71 -5.50 8.63
N VAL A 58 1.64 -4.97 9.40
CA VAL A 58 1.99 -5.49 10.73
C VAL A 58 0.81 -5.38 11.70
N ILE A 59 0.14 -4.23 11.74
CA ILE A 59 -1.02 -4.02 12.62
C ILE A 59 -2.12 -5.04 12.31
N LEU A 60 -2.42 -5.26 11.03
CA LEU A 60 -3.44 -6.23 10.62
C LEU A 60 -3.00 -7.67 10.87
N ALA A 61 -1.71 -7.98 10.66
CA ALA A 61 -1.18 -9.33 10.93
C ALA A 61 -1.29 -9.70 12.41
N GLU A 62 -0.98 -8.78 13.31
CA GLU A 62 -1.20 -8.96 14.76
C GLU A 62 -2.70 -9.14 15.07
N ALA A 63 -3.55 -8.34 14.46
CA ALA A 63 -4.98 -8.38 14.70
C ALA A 63 -5.67 -9.67 14.21
N PHE A 64 -5.10 -10.32 13.19
CA PHE A 64 -5.59 -11.60 12.65
C PHE A 64 -4.74 -12.80 13.05
N GLU A 65 -3.70 -12.59 13.85
CA GLU A 65 -2.77 -13.64 14.29
C GLU A 65 -2.20 -14.46 13.12
N CYS A 66 -1.80 -13.75 12.05
CA CYS A 66 -1.26 -14.36 10.84
C CYS A 66 0.10 -13.79 10.46
N ASN A 67 0.76 -14.41 9.48
CA ASN A 67 2.06 -13.96 8.99
C ASN A 67 1.95 -12.75 8.08
N ASN A 68 2.93 -11.86 8.17
CA ASN A 68 3.13 -10.72 7.28
C ASN A 68 4.37 -10.95 6.41
N LEU A 69 4.18 -10.97 5.10
CA LEU A 69 5.26 -11.01 4.12
C LEU A 69 5.41 -9.64 3.46
N ASN A 70 6.63 -9.21 3.23
CA ASN A 70 6.88 -7.93 2.56
C ASN A 70 7.26 -8.13 1.10
N LEU A 71 6.52 -7.49 0.20
CA LEU A 71 6.83 -7.36 -1.21
C LEU A 71 7.40 -5.97 -1.48
N GLY A 72 8.71 -5.88 -1.63
CA GLY A 72 9.39 -4.63 -1.86
C GLY A 72 9.24 -4.16 -3.31
N LEU A 73 8.39 -3.14 -3.51
CA LEU A 73 8.14 -2.54 -4.81
C LEU A 73 8.46 -1.05 -4.79
N LYS A 74 9.03 -0.57 -5.89
CA LYS A 74 9.21 0.87 -6.16
C LYS A 74 8.66 1.20 -7.54
N SER A 75 7.93 2.31 -7.63
CA SER A 75 7.57 2.91 -8.91
C SER A 75 8.64 3.92 -9.34
N TYR A 76 9.05 3.87 -10.60
CA TYR A 76 9.93 4.90 -11.15
C TYR A 76 9.11 6.12 -11.60
N LYS A 77 9.54 7.30 -11.14
CA LYS A 77 9.06 8.59 -11.63
C LYS A 77 10.07 9.09 -12.67
N GLY A 78 9.72 9.09 -13.94
CA GLY A 78 10.62 9.53 -15.01
C GLY A 78 10.10 9.17 -16.40
N GLN A 79 11.02 9.01 -17.37
CA GLN A 79 10.65 8.64 -18.75
C GLN A 79 9.94 7.28 -18.85
N SER A 80 10.12 6.42 -17.85
CA SER A 80 9.49 5.09 -17.73
C SER A 80 8.32 5.10 -16.73
N ARG A 81 7.41 6.06 -16.81
CA ARG A 81 6.25 6.15 -15.90
C ARG A 81 5.43 4.86 -15.94
N GLY A 82 5.19 4.30 -14.75
CA GLY A 82 4.40 3.06 -14.57
C GLY A 82 5.26 1.80 -14.51
N GLU A 83 6.58 1.89 -14.64
CA GLU A 83 7.48 0.77 -14.46
C GLU A 83 7.67 0.50 -12.96
N ILE A 84 7.40 -0.75 -12.55
CA ILE A 84 7.56 -1.21 -11.18
C ILE A 84 8.85 -2.01 -11.07
N HIS A 85 9.70 -1.65 -10.10
CA HIS A 85 10.88 -2.40 -9.73
C HIS A 85 10.63 -3.20 -8.45
N GLU A 86 10.78 -4.51 -8.53
CA GLU A 86 10.76 -5.41 -7.39
C GLU A 86 12.18 -5.53 -6.82
N TYR A 87 12.43 -4.93 -5.66
CA TYR A 87 13.72 -5.01 -4.97
C TYR A 87 13.75 -6.06 -3.86
N GLN A 88 12.58 -6.54 -3.44
CA GLN A 88 12.44 -7.63 -2.49
C GLN A 88 11.25 -8.48 -2.90
N GLY A 89 11.53 -9.67 -3.40
CA GLY A 89 10.51 -10.61 -3.86
C GLY A 89 9.99 -11.51 -2.75
N ILE A 90 8.84 -12.11 -3.01
CA ILE A 90 8.29 -13.19 -2.22
C ILE A 90 8.33 -14.46 -3.08
N LYS A 91 9.01 -15.49 -2.57
CA LYS A 91 9.01 -16.78 -3.22
C LYS A 91 7.66 -17.47 -2.98
N CYS A 92 6.92 -17.69 -4.04
CA CYS A 92 5.65 -18.42 -3.95
C CYS A 92 5.88 -19.90 -3.68
N TYR A 93 5.11 -20.45 -2.77
CA TYR A 93 5.10 -21.85 -2.39
C TYR A 93 3.65 -22.38 -2.35
N GLU A 94 3.47 -23.67 -2.27
CA GLU A 94 2.16 -24.31 -2.35
C GLU A 94 1.16 -23.80 -1.31
N GLY A 95 1.58 -23.63 -0.06
CA GLY A 95 0.73 -23.09 1.01
C GLY A 95 0.26 -21.66 0.76
N LEU A 96 0.99 -20.88 -0.03
CA LEU A 96 0.60 -19.53 -0.42
C LEU A 96 -0.54 -19.55 -1.46
N ARG A 97 -0.56 -20.53 -2.33
CA ARG A 97 -1.62 -20.68 -3.34
C ARG A 97 -2.99 -20.95 -2.71
N ASP A 98 -3.01 -21.71 -1.63
CA ASP A 98 -4.25 -22.09 -0.93
C ASP A 98 -4.66 -21.08 0.15
N ALA A 99 -3.83 -20.10 0.44
CA ALA A 99 -4.08 -19.11 1.48
C ALA A 99 -5.10 -18.04 1.05
N ASN A 100 -5.84 -17.51 2.02
CA ASN A 100 -6.52 -16.24 1.88
C ASN A 100 -5.49 -15.12 2.06
N ILE A 101 -5.19 -14.40 0.99
CA ILE A 101 -4.16 -13.37 0.96
C ILE A 101 -4.82 -12.00 1.02
N LEU A 102 -4.35 -11.15 1.95
CA LEU A 102 -4.66 -9.73 1.96
C LEU A 102 -3.41 -8.96 1.53
N ILE A 103 -3.50 -8.28 0.40
CA ILE A 103 -2.46 -7.36 -0.07
C ILE A 103 -2.76 -5.97 0.46
N VAL A 104 -1.78 -5.38 1.17
CA VAL A 104 -1.94 -4.11 1.88
C VAL A 104 -0.90 -3.09 1.46
N ASP A 105 -1.34 -1.86 1.22
CA ASP A 105 -0.48 -0.69 1.08
C ASP A 105 -1.03 0.47 1.92
N ASP A 106 -0.23 1.50 2.13
CA ASP A 106 -0.69 2.70 2.85
C ASP A 106 -1.60 3.57 1.97
N ILE A 107 -1.29 3.67 0.70
CA ILE A 107 -2.06 4.49 -0.25
C ILE A 107 -2.16 3.85 -1.63
N ALA A 108 -3.35 3.88 -2.22
CA ALA A 108 -3.55 3.65 -3.65
C ALA A 108 -3.56 5.01 -4.38
N ASP A 109 -2.41 5.42 -4.88
CA ASP A 109 -2.22 6.71 -5.59
C ASP A 109 -2.30 6.50 -7.11
N SER A 110 -1.26 5.97 -7.75
CA SER A 110 -1.33 5.59 -9.16
C SER A 110 -2.04 4.24 -9.38
N GLY A 111 -1.96 3.35 -8.40
CA GLY A 111 -2.49 1.99 -8.44
C GLY A 111 -1.57 0.97 -9.10
N GLU A 112 -0.42 1.38 -9.63
CA GLU A 112 0.48 0.48 -10.36
C GLU A 112 1.09 -0.61 -9.48
N THR A 113 1.41 -0.29 -8.22
CA THR A 113 1.96 -1.28 -7.27
C THR A 113 0.94 -2.37 -6.94
N PHE A 114 -0.32 -2.01 -6.72
CA PHE A 114 -1.40 -2.99 -6.51
C PHE A 114 -1.61 -3.88 -7.74
N LYS A 115 -1.65 -3.28 -8.94
CA LYS A 115 -1.79 -4.05 -10.19
C LYS A 115 -0.67 -5.07 -10.34
N TYR A 116 0.56 -4.65 -10.09
CA TYR A 116 1.74 -5.52 -10.15
C TYR A 116 1.61 -6.67 -9.14
N ALA A 117 1.32 -6.37 -7.89
CA ALA A 117 1.21 -7.37 -6.83
C ALA A 117 0.11 -8.39 -7.11
N VAL A 118 -1.09 -7.94 -7.46
CA VAL A 118 -2.22 -8.82 -7.79
C VAL A 118 -1.87 -9.72 -8.98
N LYS A 119 -1.31 -9.17 -10.04
CA LYS A 119 -0.89 -9.93 -11.22
C LYS A 119 0.16 -10.99 -10.87
N LYS A 120 1.14 -10.64 -10.04
CA LYS A 120 2.18 -11.56 -9.59
C LYS A 120 1.58 -12.76 -8.85
N PHE A 121 0.74 -12.53 -7.86
CA PHE A 121 0.16 -13.62 -7.07
C PHE A 121 -0.83 -14.47 -7.87
N LYS A 122 -1.69 -13.85 -8.68
CA LYS A 122 -2.57 -14.58 -9.59
C LYS A 122 -1.79 -15.41 -10.60
N GLY A 123 -0.72 -14.88 -11.17
CA GLY A 123 0.17 -15.60 -12.09
C GLY A 123 0.86 -16.81 -11.45
N ASN A 124 0.98 -16.84 -10.14
CA ASN A 124 1.53 -17.96 -9.37
C ASN A 124 0.45 -18.90 -8.80
N GLY A 125 -0.80 -18.74 -9.21
CA GLY A 125 -1.89 -19.63 -8.85
C GLY A 125 -2.61 -19.29 -7.54
N CYS A 126 -2.40 -18.09 -6.98
CA CYS A 126 -3.14 -17.61 -5.82
C CYS A 126 -4.50 -17.05 -6.28
N GLU A 127 -5.58 -17.67 -5.84
CA GLU A 127 -6.93 -17.31 -6.29
C GLU A 127 -7.70 -16.44 -5.29
N ARG A 128 -7.39 -16.56 -3.99
CA ARG A 128 -8.10 -15.88 -2.91
C ARG A 128 -7.32 -14.66 -2.45
N ILE A 129 -7.49 -13.57 -3.18
CA ILE A 129 -6.80 -12.29 -2.95
C ILE A 129 -7.82 -11.21 -2.66
N GLU A 130 -7.67 -10.54 -1.53
CA GLU A 130 -8.35 -9.29 -1.19
C GLU A 130 -7.29 -8.17 -1.08
N THR A 131 -7.66 -6.95 -1.39
CA THR A 131 -6.75 -5.79 -1.39
C THR A 131 -7.26 -4.70 -0.47
N ALA A 132 -6.35 -4.08 0.27
CA ALA A 132 -6.69 -2.99 1.17
C ALA A 132 -5.63 -1.88 1.15
N SER A 133 -6.08 -0.62 1.21
CA SER A 133 -5.22 0.52 1.47
C SER A 133 -5.81 1.41 2.56
N VAL A 134 -4.96 2.10 3.30
CA VAL A 134 -5.44 3.07 4.29
C VAL A 134 -6.07 4.26 3.57
N PHE A 135 -5.39 4.77 2.56
CA PHE A 135 -5.85 5.88 1.73
C PHE A 135 -6.07 5.45 0.28
N TYR A 136 -7.06 6.06 -0.34
CA TYR A 136 -7.37 5.84 -1.75
C TYR A 136 -7.60 7.17 -2.44
N LYS A 137 -6.95 7.37 -3.60
CA LYS A 137 -7.21 8.48 -4.50
C LYS A 137 -8.06 8.01 -5.69
N PRO A 138 -9.20 8.65 -5.99
CA PRO A 138 -10.05 8.24 -7.11
C PRO A 138 -9.38 8.26 -8.47
N CYS A 139 -8.30 9.03 -8.64
CA CYS A 139 -7.47 9.02 -9.86
C CYS A 139 -6.63 7.75 -10.03
N SER A 140 -6.53 6.90 -8.99
CA SER A 140 -5.82 5.64 -9.06
C SER A 140 -6.41 4.71 -10.12
N LYS A 141 -5.56 4.07 -10.91
CA LYS A 141 -5.94 3.05 -11.89
C LYS A 141 -6.34 1.71 -11.28
N PHE A 142 -6.19 1.59 -9.97
CA PHE A 142 -6.59 0.43 -9.20
C PHE A 142 -7.39 0.88 -7.99
N LYS A 143 -8.59 0.35 -7.83
CA LYS A 143 -9.41 0.57 -6.64
C LYS A 143 -9.27 -0.64 -5.73
N PRO A 144 -8.68 -0.50 -4.52
CA PRO A 144 -8.65 -1.58 -3.56
C PRO A 144 -10.06 -2.04 -3.17
N ASP A 145 -10.18 -3.31 -2.80
CA ASP A 145 -11.47 -3.85 -2.32
C ASP A 145 -11.94 -3.13 -1.05
N ILE A 146 -10.97 -2.75 -0.21
CA ILE A 146 -11.21 -2.02 1.04
C ILE A 146 -10.25 -0.82 1.10
N TYR A 147 -10.77 0.32 1.51
CA TYR A 147 -9.96 1.48 1.89
C TYR A 147 -10.65 2.23 3.05
N ALA A 148 -9.85 2.85 3.91
CA ALA A 148 -10.39 3.53 5.08
C ALA A 148 -10.79 4.97 4.78
N GLU A 149 -10.00 5.69 4.01
CA GLU A 149 -10.23 7.10 3.71
C GLU A 149 -9.95 7.41 2.24
N GLU A 150 -10.90 8.09 1.60
CA GLU A 150 -10.72 8.65 0.27
C GLU A 150 -10.12 10.05 0.38
N VAL A 151 -9.10 10.35 -0.41
CA VAL A 151 -8.42 11.65 -0.41
C VAL A 151 -8.33 12.23 -1.80
N GLU A 152 -8.31 13.55 -1.88
CA GLU A 152 -8.20 14.27 -3.16
C GLU A 152 -6.83 14.05 -3.81
N GLU A 153 -6.78 14.12 -5.15
CA GLU A 153 -5.56 13.96 -5.92
C GLU A 153 -4.45 14.92 -5.50
N THR A 154 -4.83 16.16 -5.18
CA THR A 154 -3.91 17.23 -4.75
C THR A 154 -3.45 17.11 -3.30
N THR A 155 -3.92 16.14 -2.56
CA THR A 155 -3.51 15.91 -1.18
C THR A 155 -2.20 15.14 -1.13
N TRP A 156 -1.19 15.72 -0.45
CA TRP A 156 0.02 15.01 -0.06
C TRP A 156 -0.12 14.53 1.38
N ILE A 157 -0.23 13.23 1.55
CA ILE A 157 -0.34 12.62 2.87
C ILE A 157 1.06 12.53 3.50
N VAL A 158 1.20 13.10 4.69
CA VAL A 158 2.38 12.93 5.53
C VAL A 158 2.03 11.89 6.59
N GLN A 159 2.60 10.72 6.44
CA GLN A 159 2.37 9.60 7.33
C GLN A 159 3.03 9.83 8.70
N PRO A 160 2.52 9.20 9.79
CA PRO A 160 3.10 9.41 11.13
C PRO A 160 4.60 9.07 11.22
N TRP A 161 5.06 8.08 10.45
CA TRP A 161 6.48 7.68 10.42
C TRP A 161 7.37 8.55 9.54
N GLU A 162 6.81 9.46 8.77
CA GLU A 162 7.54 10.41 7.91
C GLU A 162 7.77 11.76 8.59
N ALA A 163 7.06 12.04 9.68
CA ALA A 163 7.11 13.31 10.37
C ALA A 163 8.30 13.37 11.34
N PHE A 164 9.49 13.54 10.78
CA PHE A 164 10.68 13.93 11.52
C PHE A 164 10.90 15.43 11.34
N ASP A 165 10.93 16.14 12.45
CA ASP A 165 11.33 17.55 12.51
C ASP A 165 12.83 17.68 12.77
#